data_a87d8224f0730faacba89c3e4d85c53f
#
_entry.id   a87d8224f0730faacba89c3e4d85c53f
#
_cell.length_a   1.000
_cell.length_b   1.000
_cell.length_c   1.000
_cell.angle_alpha   90.00
_cell.angle_beta   90.00
_cell.angle_gamma   90.00
#
_symmetry.space_group_name_H-M   'P 1'
#
loop_
_entity.id
_entity.type
_entity.pdbx_description
1 polymer ?
#
loop_
_entity_poly.entity_id
_entity_poly.type
_entity_poly.pdbx_seq_one_letter_code
_entity_poly.pdbx_strand_id
1 'polypeptide(L)'
;MTEERKKILAAVTERAENFVKGFDLEFAAGYMKKREEAEAEELLIRAGELMDQTFVFADKWDMEPCREPYTLTEMEWQRTPNGDPEWIFMLNRHDYLHKLMMAYYLTGNEAYTDKLKWYLFHWMCHNPILPEGSDSTRTIDTGIRCMNWEDLILHLAGNGMLTQ
;
A
#
# COMPACT_ATOMS: atom_id res chain seq x y z
N MET A 1 -4.97 21.75 -16.43
CA MET A 1 -4.18 21.91 -15.18
C MET A 1 -3.63 23.32 -15.13
N THR A 2 -3.77 24.03 -13.99
CA THR A 2 -3.24 25.41 -13.83
C THR A 2 -1.71 25.41 -13.74
N GLU A 3 -1.06 26.54 -14.06
CA GLU A 3 0.40 26.66 -13.96
C GLU A 3 0.93 26.41 -12.53
N GLU A 4 0.16 26.81 -11.52
CA GLU A 4 0.49 26.55 -10.13
C GLU A 4 0.49 25.04 -9.81
N ARG A 5 -0.54 24.29 -10.28
CA ARG A 5 -0.59 22.84 -10.12
C ARG A 5 0.55 22.12 -10.85
N LYS A 6 0.96 22.62 -12.02
CA LYS A 6 2.13 22.08 -12.74
C LYS A 6 3.42 22.27 -11.95
N LYS A 7 3.61 23.45 -11.34
CA LYS A 7 4.79 23.73 -10.49
C LYS A 7 4.82 22.82 -9.25
N ILE A 8 3.68 22.66 -8.58
CA ILE A 8 3.57 21.75 -7.42
C ILE A 8 3.89 20.31 -7.84
N LEU A 9 3.29 19.83 -8.92
CA LEU A 9 3.55 18.48 -9.42
C LEU A 9 5.03 18.28 -9.76
N ALA A 10 5.66 19.23 -10.45
CA ALA A 10 7.09 19.17 -10.78
C ALA A 10 7.95 19.07 -9.51
N ALA A 11 7.68 19.90 -8.50
CA ALA A 11 8.42 19.89 -7.24
C ALA A 11 8.24 18.59 -6.47
N VAL A 12 7.02 18.03 -6.45
CA VAL A 12 6.73 16.74 -5.82
C VAL A 12 7.45 15.60 -6.57
N THR A 13 7.41 15.62 -7.90
CA THR A 13 8.10 14.61 -8.73
C THR A 13 9.60 14.64 -8.50
N GLU A 14 10.23 15.83 -8.52
CA GLU A 14 11.66 16.00 -8.25
C GLU A 14 12.04 15.47 -6.85
N ARG A 15 11.22 15.79 -5.83
CA ARG A 15 11.44 15.30 -4.47
C ARG A 15 11.31 13.78 -4.40
N ALA A 16 10.33 13.19 -5.05
CA ALA A 16 10.12 11.75 -5.11
C ALA A 16 11.26 11.01 -5.83
N GLU A 17 11.74 11.55 -6.96
CA GLU A 17 12.91 11.01 -7.66
C GLU A 17 14.17 11.05 -6.78
N ASN A 18 14.39 12.14 -6.06
CA ASN A 18 15.52 12.25 -5.15
C ASN A 18 15.39 11.33 -3.94
N PHE A 19 14.18 11.10 -3.46
CA PHE A 19 13.89 10.14 -2.40
C PHE A 19 14.26 8.72 -2.84
N VAL A 20 13.76 8.26 -3.97
CA VAL A 20 14.05 6.92 -4.50
C VAL A 20 15.53 6.74 -4.83
N LYS A 21 16.19 7.75 -5.41
CA LYS A 21 17.64 7.71 -5.68
C LYS A 21 18.50 7.61 -4.42
N GLY A 22 17.97 7.98 -3.26
CA GLY A 22 18.64 7.82 -1.96
C GLY A 22 18.73 6.36 -1.48
N PHE A 23 18.00 5.45 -2.11
CA PHE A 23 17.99 4.03 -1.79
C PHE A 23 18.66 3.22 -2.90
N ASP A 24 19.57 2.31 -2.53
CA ASP A 24 20.07 1.29 -3.44
C ASP A 24 19.09 0.11 -3.46
N LEU A 25 17.97 0.31 -4.16
CA LEU A 25 16.88 -0.67 -4.23
C LEU A 25 17.30 -1.95 -4.95
N GLU A 26 18.20 -1.87 -5.92
CA GLU A 26 18.75 -3.05 -6.62
C GLU A 26 19.58 -3.88 -5.66
N PHE A 27 20.45 -3.25 -4.88
CA PHE A 27 21.23 -3.93 -3.85
C PHE A 27 20.30 -4.55 -2.78
N ALA A 28 19.33 -3.80 -2.28
CA ALA A 28 18.40 -4.26 -1.25
C ALA A 28 17.59 -5.48 -1.73
N ALA A 29 17.03 -5.43 -2.94
CA ALA A 29 16.31 -6.54 -3.54
C ALA A 29 17.23 -7.75 -3.78
N GLY A 30 18.45 -7.53 -4.27
CA GLY A 30 19.45 -8.57 -4.47
C GLY A 30 19.92 -9.20 -3.16
N TYR A 31 20.07 -8.41 -2.10
CA TYR A 31 20.39 -8.90 -0.76
C TYR A 31 19.25 -9.78 -0.22
N MET A 32 18.02 -9.29 -0.27
CA MET A 32 16.85 -10.02 0.22
C MET A 32 16.71 -11.38 -0.47
N LYS A 33 16.84 -11.44 -1.79
CA LYS A 33 16.81 -12.71 -2.55
C LYS A 33 17.88 -13.72 -2.16
N LYS A 34 19.04 -13.26 -1.72
CA LYS A 34 20.21 -14.14 -1.45
C LYS A 34 20.40 -14.48 0.00
N ARG A 35 19.93 -13.64 0.91
CA ARG A 35 20.21 -13.74 2.34
C ARG A 35 18.96 -13.96 3.18
N GLU A 36 17.83 -13.50 2.68
CA GLU A 36 16.52 -13.55 3.33
C GLU A 36 15.51 -14.21 2.37
N GLU A 37 15.90 -15.38 1.81
CA GLU A 37 15.11 -16.04 0.76
C GLU A 37 13.71 -16.42 1.23
N ALA A 38 13.59 -16.92 2.47
CA ALA A 38 12.31 -17.30 3.04
C ALA A 38 11.36 -16.09 3.23
N GLU A 39 11.90 -14.95 3.66
CA GLU A 39 11.17 -13.70 3.81
C GLU A 39 10.76 -13.14 2.45
N ALA A 40 11.63 -13.27 1.44
CA ALA A 40 11.31 -12.86 0.07
C ALA A 40 10.19 -13.72 -0.52
N GLU A 41 10.22 -15.02 -0.31
CA GLU A 41 9.16 -15.95 -0.75
C GLU A 41 7.83 -15.64 -0.03
N GLU A 42 7.84 -15.47 1.29
CA GLU A 42 6.65 -15.12 2.04
C GLU A 42 6.05 -13.79 1.57
N LEU A 43 6.90 -12.78 1.36
CA LEU A 43 6.46 -11.50 0.82
C LEU A 43 5.76 -11.65 -0.53
N LEU A 44 6.32 -12.44 -1.44
CA LEU A 44 5.71 -12.67 -2.76
C LEU A 44 4.40 -13.44 -2.67
N ILE A 45 4.28 -14.41 -1.74
CA ILE A 45 3.01 -15.10 -1.47
C ILE A 45 1.95 -14.08 -1.01
N ARG A 46 2.30 -13.25 -0.01
CA ARG A 46 1.37 -12.22 0.51
C ARG A 46 1.01 -11.18 -0.55
N ALA A 47 1.95 -10.76 -1.39
CA ALA A 47 1.66 -9.87 -2.51
C ALA A 47 0.75 -10.55 -3.55
N GLY A 48 0.93 -11.83 -3.82
CA GLY A 48 0.03 -12.62 -4.67
C GLY A 48 -1.40 -12.69 -4.12
N GLU A 49 -1.56 -12.92 -2.83
CA GLU A 49 -2.86 -12.90 -2.15
C GLU A 49 -3.57 -11.52 -2.33
N LEU A 50 -2.81 -10.43 -2.20
CA LEU A 50 -3.35 -9.08 -2.41
C LEU A 50 -3.76 -8.82 -3.87
N MET A 51 -3.14 -9.46 -4.86
CA MET A 51 -3.60 -9.39 -6.26
C MET A 51 -5.03 -9.88 -6.39
N ASP A 52 -5.41 -10.91 -5.62
CA ASP A 52 -6.74 -11.52 -5.58
C ASP A 52 -7.65 -10.94 -4.48
N GLN A 53 -7.27 -9.81 -3.89
CA GLN A 53 -8.01 -9.17 -2.79
C GLN A 53 -8.20 -10.10 -1.58
N THR A 54 -7.21 -10.96 -1.33
CA THR A 54 -7.14 -11.79 -0.13
C THR A 54 -6.25 -11.12 0.90
N PHE A 55 -6.77 -10.94 2.12
CA PHE A 55 -6.13 -10.21 3.20
C PHE A 55 -5.81 -11.14 4.36
N VAL A 56 -4.57 -11.03 4.85
CA VAL A 56 -4.09 -11.67 6.08
C VAL A 56 -3.37 -10.58 6.88
N PHE A 57 -3.82 -10.35 8.10
CA PHE A 57 -3.23 -9.39 9.02
C PHE A 57 -2.50 -10.15 10.13
N ALA A 58 -1.25 -10.47 9.89
CA ALA A 58 -0.45 -11.31 10.79
C ALA A 58 0.99 -10.80 10.95
N ASP A 59 1.22 -9.54 10.59
CA ASP A 59 2.51 -8.92 10.75
C ASP A 59 2.82 -8.65 12.23
N LYS A 60 4.10 -8.55 12.56
CA LYS A 60 4.57 -8.38 13.94
C LYS A 60 3.96 -7.20 14.68
N TRP A 61 3.55 -6.18 13.92
CA TRP A 61 3.04 -4.92 14.45
C TRP A 61 1.52 -4.80 14.38
N ASP A 62 0.83 -5.83 13.86
CA ASP A 62 -0.63 -5.87 13.91
C ASP A 62 -1.08 -5.97 15.38
N MET A 63 -1.97 -5.08 15.79
CA MET A 63 -2.42 -5.02 17.18
C MET A 63 -3.26 -6.23 17.56
N GLU A 64 -4.11 -6.68 16.63
CA GLU A 64 -4.92 -7.90 16.75
C GLU A 64 -4.73 -8.77 15.51
N PRO A 65 -3.69 -9.63 15.48
CA PRO A 65 -3.38 -10.41 14.29
C PRO A 65 -4.52 -11.33 13.88
N CYS A 66 -4.97 -11.23 12.62
CA CYS A 66 -5.89 -12.16 11.99
C CYS A 66 -5.14 -12.99 10.95
N ARG A 67 -4.87 -14.26 11.29
CA ARG A 67 -4.09 -15.18 10.44
C ARG A 67 -4.94 -15.91 9.41
N GLU A 68 -6.26 -15.85 9.57
CA GLU A 68 -7.18 -16.46 8.62
C GLU A 68 -7.29 -15.57 7.38
N PRO A 69 -7.11 -16.13 6.16
CA PRO A 69 -7.25 -15.36 4.93
C PRO A 69 -8.72 -15.09 4.61
N TYR A 70 -9.03 -13.86 4.26
CA TYR A 70 -10.35 -13.45 3.78
C TYR A 70 -10.24 -12.79 2.40
N THR A 71 -10.94 -13.36 1.42
CA THR A 71 -11.02 -12.80 0.08
C THR A 71 -12.27 -11.94 -0.08
N LEU A 72 -12.08 -10.68 -0.47
CA LEU A 72 -13.17 -9.78 -0.80
C LEU A 72 -13.36 -9.78 -2.32
N THR A 73 -14.34 -10.55 -2.81
CA THR A 73 -14.69 -10.60 -4.25
C THR A 73 -15.17 -9.25 -4.78
N GLU A 74 -15.88 -8.51 -3.93
CA GLU A 74 -16.21 -7.10 -4.11
C GLU A 74 -15.49 -6.32 -3.01
N MET A 75 -14.73 -5.29 -3.38
CA MET A 75 -13.94 -4.53 -2.42
C MET A 75 -14.83 -3.59 -1.60
N GLU A 76 -15.13 -3.99 -0.37
CA GLU A 76 -15.91 -3.24 0.60
C GLU A 76 -15.04 -2.83 1.79
N TRP A 77 -14.73 -1.55 1.91
CA TRP A 77 -13.82 -1.02 2.93
C TRP A 77 -14.40 -1.01 4.36
N GLN A 78 -15.70 -1.27 4.51
CA GLN A 78 -16.40 -1.34 5.80
C GLN A 78 -16.76 -2.79 6.19
N ARG A 79 -16.27 -3.79 5.45
CA ARG A 79 -16.61 -5.18 5.71
C ARG A 79 -15.79 -5.77 6.84
N THR A 80 -16.47 -6.52 7.72
CA THR A 80 -15.88 -7.34 8.78
C THR A 80 -16.16 -8.82 8.53
N PRO A 81 -15.35 -9.54 7.75
CA PRO A 81 -15.63 -10.92 7.40
C PRO A 81 -15.62 -11.86 8.61
N ASN A 82 -14.85 -11.53 9.65
CA ASN A 82 -14.75 -12.28 10.91
C ASN A 82 -15.62 -11.73 12.05
N GLY A 83 -16.36 -10.64 11.81
CA GLY A 83 -17.17 -9.98 12.83
C GLY A 83 -16.38 -9.08 13.79
N ASP A 84 -15.07 -8.96 13.64
CA ASP A 84 -14.22 -8.13 14.48
C ASP A 84 -13.99 -6.75 13.84
N PRO A 85 -14.35 -5.64 14.52
CA PRO A 85 -14.12 -4.29 14.02
C PRO A 85 -12.63 -3.96 13.76
N GLU A 86 -11.69 -4.58 14.49
CA GLU A 86 -10.27 -4.33 14.30
C GLU A 86 -9.81 -4.74 12.88
N TRP A 87 -10.49 -5.72 12.28
CA TRP A 87 -10.24 -6.09 10.89
C TRP A 87 -10.46 -4.94 9.91
N ILE A 88 -11.55 -4.14 10.10
CA ILE A 88 -11.80 -2.92 9.29
C ILE A 88 -10.66 -1.93 9.49
N PHE A 89 -10.21 -1.75 10.72
CA PHE A 89 -9.16 -0.78 11.03
C PHE A 89 -7.84 -1.16 10.34
N MET A 90 -7.43 -2.42 10.43
CA MET A 90 -6.24 -2.91 9.72
C MET A 90 -6.38 -2.79 8.21
N LEU A 91 -7.55 -3.14 7.65
CA LEU A 91 -7.83 -2.97 6.22
C LEU A 91 -7.64 -1.51 5.75
N ASN A 92 -8.03 -0.54 6.57
CA ASN A 92 -8.01 0.88 6.21
C ASN A 92 -6.71 1.61 6.61
N ARG A 93 -5.76 0.96 7.29
CA ARG A 93 -4.40 1.49 7.57
C ARG A 93 -3.49 1.41 6.36
N HIS A 94 -3.72 0.46 5.46
CA HIS A 94 -2.98 0.24 4.21
C HIS A 94 -1.50 -0.15 4.38
N ASP A 95 -1.08 -0.58 5.55
CA ASP A 95 0.28 -1.04 5.79
C ASP A 95 0.67 -2.21 4.87
N TYR A 96 -0.23 -3.15 4.71
CA TYR A 96 -0.06 -4.32 3.85
C TYR A 96 0.25 -4.00 2.38
N LEU A 97 -0.09 -2.79 1.89
CA LEU A 97 0.17 -2.38 0.51
C LEU A 97 1.67 -2.23 0.20
N HIS A 98 2.52 -2.06 1.22
CA HIS A 98 3.98 -2.08 1.03
C HIS A 98 4.46 -3.39 0.44
N LYS A 99 3.78 -4.52 0.68
CA LYS A 99 4.11 -5.82 0.10
C LYS A 99 4.02 -5.80 -1.43
N LEU A 100 3.05 -5.06 -2.01
CA LEU A 100 2.96 -4.89 -3.47
C LEU A 100 4.13 -4.08 -4.02
N MET A 101 4.52 -3.00 -3.35
CA MET A 101 5.68 -2.20 -3.76
C MET A 101 6.97 -3.00 -3.66
N MET A 102 7.17 -3.73 -2.57
CA MET A 102 8.34 -4.59 -2.38
C MET A 102 8.37 -5.75 -3.39
N ALA A 103 7.23 -6.35 -3.71
CA ALA A 103 7.14 -7.38 -4.75
C ALA A 103 7.53 -6.84 -6.13
N TYR A 104 7.17 -5.60 -6.46
CA TYR A 104 7.66 -4.93 -7.65
C TYR A 104 9.20 -4.82 -7.63
N TYR A 105 9.82 -4.33 -6.56
CA TYR A 105 11.27 -4.23 -6.47
C TYR A 105 11.97 -5.59 -6.55
N LEU A 106 11.37 -6.63 -6.01
CA LEU A 106 11.92 -7.99 -6.09
C LEU A 106 11.81 -8.59 -7.51
N THR A 107 10.75 -8.28 -8.26
CA THR A 107 10.43 -9.01 -9.49
C THR A 107 10.54 -8.18 -10.77
N GLY A 108 10.43 -6.86 -10.68
CA GLY A 108 10.26 -5.96 -11.81
C GLY A 108 8.87 -6.03 -12.46
N ASN A 109 7.91 -6.76 -11.86
CA ASN A 109 6.57 -6.92 -12.44
C ASN A 109 5.66 -5.74 -12.08
N GLU A 110 5.35 -4.89 -13.06
CA GLU A 110 4.51 -3.70 -12.89
C GLU A 110 3.06 -4.00 -12.50
N ALA A 111 2.58 -5.23 -12.67
CA ALA A 111 1.23 -5.61 -12.24
C ALA A 111 1.02 -5.35 -10.73
N TYR A 112 2.07 -5.48 -9.91
CA TYR A 112 2.00 -5.17 -8.48
C TYR A 112 1.76 -3.69 -8.22
N THR A 113 2.45 -2.80 -8.94
CA THR A 113 2.26 -1.35 -8.80
C THR A 113 0.94 -0.88 -9.40
N ASP A 114 0.44 -1.53 -10.45
CA ASP A 114 -0.90 -1.27 -10.99
C ASP A 114 -1.98 -1.65 -9.97
N LYS A 115 -1.86 -2.81 -9.32
CA LYS A 115 -2.78 -3.21 -8.25
C LYS A 115 -2.68 -2.28 -7.04
N LEU A 116 -1.48 -1.84 -6.67
CA LEU A 116 -1.27 -0.84 -5.60
C LEU A 116 -2.01 0.47 -5.94
N LYS A 117 -1.82 1.01 -7.13
CA LYS A 117 -2.53 2.20 -7.60
C LYS A 117 -4.05 2.00 -7.56
N TRP A 118 -4.51 0.82 -7.99
CA TRP A 118 -5.92 0.49 -7.93
C TRP A 118 -6.47 0.56 -6.49
N TYR A 119 -5.78 -0.02 -5.49
CA TYR A 119 -6.20 0.07 -4.09
C TYR A 119 -6.29 1.51 -3.60
N LEU A 120 -5.27 2.33 -3.86
CA LEU A 120 -5.24 3.72 -3.45
C LEU A 120 -6.41 4.51 -4.05
N PHE A 121 -6.60 4.43 -5.37
CA PHE A 121 -7.67 5.16 -6.06
C PHE A 121 -9.07 4.63 -5.71
N HIS A 122 -9.22 3.31 -5.61
CA HIS A 122 -10.49 2.72 -5.21
C HIS A 122 -10.89 3.20 -3.82
N TRP A 123 -9.94 3.21 -2.87
CA TRP A 123 -10.23 3.72 -1.53
C TRP A 123 -10.66 5.18 -1.55
N MET A 124 -9.92 6.05 -2.24
CA MET A 124 -10.25 7.49 -2.36
C MET A 124 -11.64 7.75 -2.92
N CYS A 125 -12.07 6.92 -3.88
CA CYS A 125 -13.39 7.07 -4.51
C CYS A 125 -14.54 6.56 -3.64
N HIS A 126 -14.30 5.62 -2.72
CA HIS A 126 -15.36 4.93 -1.97
C HIS A 126 -15.43 5.31 -0.49
N ASN A 127 -14.48 6.11 0.01
CA ASN A 127 -14.45 6.51 1.43
C ASN A 127 -14.41 8.03 1.57
N PRO A 128 -15.52 8.72 1.33
CA PRO A 128 -15.59 10.17 1.55
C PRO A 128 -15.40 10.48 3.04
N ILE A 129 -14.70 11.58 3.32
CA ILE A 129 -14.57 12.09 4.69
C ILE A 129 -15.90 12.77 5.03
N LEU A 130 -16.67 12.15 5.91
CA LEU A 130 -17.97 12.63 6.36
C LEU A 130 -17.85 13.29 7.74
N PRO A 131 -18.68 14.31 8.05
CA PRO A 131 -18.66 14.96 9.36
C PRO A 131 -18.93 14.00 10.52
N GLU A 132 -19.81 13.02 10.33
CA GLU A 132 -20.13 11.97 11.30
C GLU A 132 -19.04 10.91 11.45
N GLY A 133 -18.07 10.90 10.52
CA GLY A 133 -17.03 9.88 10.46
C GLY A 133 -17.53 8.54 9.93
N SER A 134 -16.61 7.58 9.87
CA SER A 134 -16.86 6.16 9.55
C SER A 134 -15.71 5.31 10.07
N ASP A 135 -15.87 3.98 10.14
CA ASP A 135 -14.82 3.09 10.61
C ASP A 135 -13.59 3.13 9.69
N SER A 136 -13.76 3.33 8.38
CA SER A 136 -12.66 3.52 7.44
C SER A 136 -11.93 4.86 7.57
N THR A 137 -12.50 5.84 8.27
CA THR A 137 -11.97 7.21 8.40
C THR A 137 -11.71 7.64 9.84
N ARG A 138 -11.61 6.69 10.79
CA ARG A 138 -11.21 6.99 12.17
C ARG A 138 -9.90 7.79 12.19
N THR A 139 -9.78 8.72 13.11
CA THR A 139 -8.66 9.67 13.19
C THR A 139 -7.29 8.98 13.26
N ILE A 140 -7.17 7.96 14.12
CA ILE A 140 -5.91 7.23 14.30
C ILE A 140 -5.54 6.45 13.04
N ASP A 141 -6.49 5.74 12.45
CA ASP A 141 -6.25 4.93 11.24
C ASP A 141 -5.99 5.83 10.03
N THR A 142 -6.62 7.00 9.98
CA THR A 142 -6.32 8.03 8.98
C THR A 142 -4.87 8.52 9.11
N GLY A 143 -4.39 8.76 10.33
CA GLY A 143 -2.98 9.13 10.56
C GLY A 143 -2.01 8.06 10.09
N ILE A 144 -2.25 6.79 10.46
CA ILE A 144 -1.43 5.64 10.04
C ILE A 144 -1.46 5.50 8.51
N ARG A 145 -2.64 5.57 7.91
CA ARG A 145 -2.78 5.51 6.44
C ARG A 145 -2.04 6.64 5.72
N CYS A 146 -2.08 7.86 6.25
CA CYS A 146 -1.34 8.98 5.66
C CYS A 146 0.17 8.72 5.66
N MET A 147 0.72 8.13 6.72
CA MET A 147 2.14 7.76 6.78
C MET A 147 2.47 6.70 5.72
N ASN A 148 1.66 5.64 5.62
CA ASN A 148 1.84 4.59 4.62
C ASN A 148 1.70 5.13 3.19
N TRP A 149 0.73 6.02 2.95
CA TRP A 149 0.53 6.62 1.64
C TRP A 149 1.66 7.57 1.23
N GLU A 150 2.21 8.34 2.18
CA GLU A 150 3.35 9.21 1.87
C GLU A 150 4.49 8.40 1.27
N ASP A 151 4.87 7.31 1.92
CA ASP A 151 5.94 6.42 1.46
C ASP A 151 5.61 5.78 0.10
N LEU A 152 4.45 5.15 -0.03
CA LEU A 152 4.01 4.48 -1.26
C LEU A 152 3.92 5.45 -2.45
N ILE A 153 3.38 6.66 -2.24
CA ILE A 153 3.26 7.68 -3.29
C ILE A 153 4.65 8.19 -3.71
N LEU A 154 5.57 8.38 -2.78
CA LEU A 154 6.95 8.76 -3.11
C LEU A 154 7.64 7.69 -3.95
N HIS A 155 7.46 6.41 -3.63
CA HIS A 155 7.99 5.32 -4.44
C HIS A 155 7.35 5.24 -5.82
N LEU A 156 6.04 5.35 -5.93
CA LEU A 156 5.34 5.36 -7.23
C LEU A 156 5.77 6.56 -8.10
N ALA A 157 5.80 7.76 -7.51
CA ALA A 157 6.18 8.97 -8.22
C ALA A 157 7.66 8.97 -8.63
N GLY A 158 8.54 8.55 -7.72
CA GLY A 158 9.99 8.50 -7.98
C GLY A 158 10.39 7.49 -9.05
N ASN A 159 9.60 6.43 -9.23
CA ASN A 159 9.77 5.47 -10.32
C ASN A 159 8.99 5.85 -11.61
N GLY A 160 8.37 7.04 -11.65
CA GLY A 160 7.61 7.50 -12.82
C GLY A 160 6.27 6.79 -13.05
N MET A 161 5.74 6.12 -12.02
CA MET A 161 4.55 5.27 -12.12
C MET A 161 3.22 6.01 -11.86
N LEU A 162 3.30 7.26 -11.40
CA LEU A 162 2.15 8.17 -11.30
C LEU A 162 2.06 9.03 -12.58
N THR A 163 1.99 8.40 -13.74
CA THR A 163 1.73 9.12 -14.99
C THR A 163 0.25 9.38 -15.16
N GLN A 164 -0.05 10.50 -15.77
CA GLN A 164 -1.31 11.19 -16.02
C GLN A 164 -2.45 10.30 -16.43
#